data_1f75b36b079dae29ad68af665c13e70a
#
_entry.id   1f75b36b079dae29ad68af665c13e70a
#
_cell.length_a   1.000
_cell.length_b   1.000
_cell.length_c   1.000
_cell.angle_alpha   90.00
_cell.angle_beta   90.00
_cell.angle_gamma   90.00
#
_symmetry.space_group_name_H-M   'P 1'
#
loop_
_entity.id
_entity.type
_entity.pdbx_description
1 polymer ?
#
loop_
_entity_poly.entity_id
_entity_poly.type
_entity_poly.pdbx_seq_one_letter_code
_entity_poly.pdbx_strand_id
1 'polypeptide(L)'
;MANLASKLQPWWLLLVIPFLFVSNTYHCVNAEPQVPCYFIFGDSLSDNGNNNNLATEAKVNYWPYGIDFPKGPTGRFTNGRTMQDIIVQLLGFQEFIPPFATSRGQEILKGVNYASGSAGILNDSGQHLGVRISMNMQLSNHQSVISTIVEMLGNCAASKLLGKCMYAVQIGSNDYINNYFKPEMYNSSHLFTPEQYAAYLIEQYSRQIKTLYNNGARMFALFGLGAIGCTPNAIAVHGTNGSACVEKMNTAAQLFNERLVPLVDELNSNFTDAKFTYLNPTGASAANSLGFTVANASCCEIGSGGDLCIPGSEPCGDRSQYVFWDAVHTSDAWNEVIAVEAYDSESKAIAYPFNVQKMAQLPNNNDADGDICEMGENSGVTV
;
A
#
# COMPACT_ATOMS: atom_id res chain seq x y z
N MET A 1 10.38 -19.38 100.10
CA MET A 1 10.54 -20.18 98.92
C MET A 1 9.95 -19.36 97.74
N ALA A 2 10.78 -18.61 97.13
CA ALA A 2 10.38 -17.68 96.02
C ALA A 2 11.11 -18.05 94.75
N ASN A 3 10.42 -18.36 93.77
CA ASN A 3 10.96 -18.64 92.44
C ASN A 3 10.99 -17.37 91.61
N LEU A 4 12.20 -16.93 91.25
CA LEU A 4 12.45 -15.91 90.26
C LEU A 4 12.35 -16.53 88.85
N ALA A 5 11.34 -16.14 88.10
CA ALA A 5 11.27 -16.42 86.71
C ALA A 5 11.76 -15.16 85.93
N SER A 6 12.92 -15.25 85.34
CA SER A 6 13.48 -14.22 84.45
C SER A 6 12.71 -14.11 83.13
N LYS A 7 12.21 -12.92 82.87
CA LYS A 7 11.61 -12.57 81.59
C LYS A 7 12.72 -12.29 80.58
N LEU A 8 12.92 -13.19 79.64
CA LEU A 8 13.62 -12.91 78.37
C LEU A 8 12.68 -12.27 77.42
N GLN A 9 12.90 -11.01 77.06
CA GLN A 9 12.21 -10.36 75.89
C GLN A 9 12.96 -10.72 74.61
N PRO A 10 12.26 -11.18 73.56
CA PRO A 10 12.89 -11.36 72.28
C PRO A 10 12.98 -10.00 71.56
N TRP A 11 14.16 -9.62 71.20
CA TRP A 11 14.46 -8.50 70.34
C TRP A 11 14.05 -8.86 68.93
N TRP A 12 12.93 -8.30 68.42
CA TRP A 12 12.57 -8.33 67.02
C TRP A 12 13.48 -7.37 66.27
N LEU A 13 14.48 -7.92 65.62
CA LEU A 13 15.24 -7.22 64.58
C LEU A 13 14.29 -6.85 63.47
N LEU A 14 13.86 -5.60 63.42
CA LEU A 14 13.22 -5.00 62.27
C LEU A 14 14.28 -4.88 61.17
N LEU A 15 14.36 -5.91 60.32
CA LEU A 15 15.01 -5.82 59.02
C LEU A 15 14.14 -4.95 58.14
N VAL A 16 14.44 -3.65 58.08
CA VAL A 16 13.95 -2.73 57.07
C VAL A 16 14.67 -3.12 55.78
N ILE A 17 14.01 -3.96 54.96
CA ILE A 17 14.43 -4.20 53.60
C ILE A 17 14.06 -2.93 52.82
N PRO A 18 15.04 -2.14 52.30
CA PRO A 18 14.71 -1.08 51.37
C PRO A 18 14.16 -1.73 50.11
N PHE A 19 12.85 -1.63 49.90
CA PHE A 19 12.24 -1.85 48.60
C PHE A 19 12.82 -0.79 47.67
N LEU A 20 13.90 -1.16 46.98
CA LEU A 20 14.32 -0.47 45.78
C LEU A 20 13.19 -0.67 44.74
N PHE A 21 12.27 0.28 44.71
CA PHE A 21 11.44 0.50 43.55
C PHE A 21 12.39 0.88 42.41
N VAL A 22 12.92 -0.11 41.71
CA VAL A 22 13.41 0.08 40.35
C VAL A 22 12.15 0.38 39.53
N SER A 23 11.84 1.66 39.42
CA SER A 23 10.92 2.11 38.37
C SER A 23 11.57 1.74 37.03
N ASN A 24 11.24 0.55 36.54
CA ASN A 24 11.39 0.24 35.14
C ASN A 24 10.48 1.22 34.41
N THR A 25 10.97 2.42 34.15
CA THR A 25 10.50 3.23 33.03
C THR A 25 10.88 2.43 31.80
N TYR A 26 9.96 1.57 31.38
CA TYR A 26 9.96 1.13 30.00
C TYR A 26 9.80 2.41 29.18
N HIS A 27 10.92 3.04 28.84
CA HIS A 27 10.94 3.84 27.64
C HIS A 27 10.58 2.85 26.55
N CYS A 28 9.32 2.88 26.09
CA CYS A 28 9.04 2.43 24.75
C CYS A 28 9.95 3.29 23.87
N VAL A 29 11.13 2.80 23.58
CA VAL A 29 11.94 3.28 22.49
C VAL A 29 11.06 2.95 21.29
N ASN A 30 10.29 3.94 20.79
CA ASN A 30 9.63 3.80 19.52
C ASN A 30 10.76 3.46 18.55
N ALA A 31 10.82 2.19 18.12
CA ALA A 31 11.79 1.79 17.13
C ALA A 31 11.53 2.65 15.88
N GLU A 32 12.59 3.27 15.36
CA GLU A 32 12.48 4.01 14.10
C GLU A 32 11.96 3.08 13.02
N PRO A 33 11.10 3.58 12.11
CA PRO A 33 10.64 2.79 10.98
C PRO A 33 11.81 2.24 10.18
N GLN A 34 11.64 1.04 9.59
CA GLN A 34 12.68 0.36 8.80
C GLN A 34 13.13 1.17 7.59
N VAL A 35 12.30 2.10 7.11
CA VAL A 35 12.62 3.10 6.08
C VAL A 35 12.13 4.47 6.54
N PRO A 36 12.82 5.58 6.18
CA PRO A 36 12.46 6.90 6.69
C PRO A 36 11.13 7.42 6.15
N CYS A 37 10.70 6.96 4.98
CA CYS A 37 9.50 7.42 4.29
C CYS A 37 8.95 6.36 3.33
N TYR A 38 7.64 6.47 3.06
CA TYR A 38 6.91 5.54 2.22
C TYR A 38 5.97 6.29 1.27
N PHE A 39 6.22 6.23 -0.03
CA PHE A 39 5.40 6.88 -1.06
C PHE A 39 4.51 5.85 -1.76
N ILE A 40 3.21 6.16 -1.90
CA ILE A 40 2.20 5.24 -2.42
C ILE A 40 1.62 5.78 -3.71
N PHE A 41 1.66 4.98 -4.77
CA PHE A 41 1.04 5.22 -6.06
C PHE A 41 0.06 4.08 -6.36
N GLY A 42 -1.14 4.41 -6.84
CA GLY A 42 -2.11 3.36 -7.04
C GLY A 42 -3.49 3.84 -7.44
N ASP A 43 -4.41 2.91 -7.30
CA ASP A 43 -5.83 3.10 -7.56
C ASP A 43 -6.67 3.03 -6.26
N SER A 44 -7.94 2.63 -6.36
CA SER A 44 -8.85 2.51 -5.21
C SER A 44 -8.38 1.52 -4.13
N LEU A 45 -7.56 0.51 -4.48
CA LEU A 45 -7.02 -0.44 -3.50
C LEU A 45 -6.05 0.23 -2.51
N SER A 46 -5.52 1.40 -2.87
CA SER A 46 -4.57 2.16 -2.06
C SER A 46 -5.04 3.57 -1.70
N ASP A 47 -6.09 4.12 -2.36
CA ASP A 47 -6.63 5.46 -2.07
C ASP A 47 -7.14 5.53 -0.62
N ASN A 48 -6.70 6.56 0.11
CA ASN A 48 -7.10 6.78 1.50
C ASN A 48 -7.76 8.15 1.72
N GLY A 49 -8.21 8.81 0.62
CA GLY A 49 -8.96 10.05 0.68
C GLY A 49 -8.70 11.07 -0.44
N ASN A 50 -7.87 10.75 -1.43
CA ASN A 50 -7.61 11.68 -2.54
C ASN A 50 -8.86 11.97 -3.38
N ASN A 51 -9.77 11.00 -3.51
CA ASN A 51 -11.00 11.17 -4.29
C ASN A 51 -12.11 11.94 -3.55
N ASN A 52 -11.98 12.20 -2.24
CA ASN A 52 -13.08 12.76 -1.42
C ASN A 52 -13.69 14.06 -1.97
N ASN A 53 -12.87 14.91 -2.57
CA ASN A 53 -13.29 16.20 -3.10
C ASN A 53 -13.36 16.28 -4.63
N LEU A 54 -13.12 15.15 -5.33
CA LEU A 54 -13.23 15.10 -6.78
C LEU A 54 -14.69 14.95 -7.24
N ALA A 55 -14.99 15.43 -8.45
CA ALA A 55 -16.25 15.16 -9.13
C ALA A 55 -16.19 13.78 -9.78
N THR A 56 -16.45 12.73 -9.00
CA THR A 56 -16.30 11.33 -9.41
C THR A 56 -17.33 10.45 -8.71
N GLU A 57 -17.72 9.35 -9.36
CA GLU A 57 -18.52 8.27 -8.78
C GLU A 57 -17.64 7.36 -7.89
N ALA A 58 -16.34 7.27 -8.17
CA ALA A 58 -15.36 6.53 -7.36
C ALA A 58 -15.01 7.29 -6.07
N LYS A 59 -15.96 7.34 -5.13
CA LYS A 59 -15.85 8.05 -3.86
C LYS A 59 -16.58 7.29 -2.74
N VAL A 60 -15.90 7.08 -1.62
CA VAL A 60 -16.36 6.19 -0.54
C VAL A 60 -16.18 6.80 0.87
N ASN A 61 -16.27 8.12 0.98
CA ASN A 61 -16.20 8.82 2.27
C ASN A 61 -17.54 8.82 3.03
N TYR A 62 -18.23 7.67 3.05
CA TYR A 62 -19.51 7.47 3.68
C TYR A 62 -19.62 6.05 4.26
N TRP A 63 -20.52 5.88 5.24
CA TRP A 63 -20.87 4.58 5.83
C TRP A 63 -21.54 3.63 4.80
N PRO A 64 -21.16 2.32 4.72
CA PRO A 64 -20.44 1.57 5.75
C PRO A 64 -18.92 1.46 5.51
N TYR A 65 -18.32 2.18 4.55
CA TYR A 65 -16.86 2.19 4.43
C TYR A 65 -16.22 2.69 5.74
N GLY A 66 -15.09 2.10 6.10
CA GLY A 66 -14.36 2.49 7.31
C GLY A 66 -15.03 2.12 8.63
N ILE A 67 -16.03 1.23 8.63
CA ILE A 67 -16.72 0.78 9.86
C ILE A 67 -15.75 0.23 10.91
N ASP A 68 -14.67 -0.40 10.48
CA ASP A 68 -13.61 -0.98 11.32
C ASP A 68 -12.36 -0.10 11.39
N PHE A 69 -12.36 1.07 10.72
CA PHE A 69 -11.25 2.01 10.74
C PHE A 69 -11.41 3.02 11.89
N PRO A 70 -10.35 3.31 12.70
CA PRO A 70 -10.49 4.17 13.89
C PRO A 70 -11.02 5.58 13.60
N LYS A 71 -10.80 6.09 12.36
CA LYS A 71 -11.25 7.43 11.93
C LYS A 71 -12.53 7.40 11.09
N GLY A 72 -13.19 6.22 10.97
CA GLY A 72 -14.40 6.05 10.16
C GLY A 72 -14.16 6.15 8.65
N PRO A 73 -15.14 6.61 7.87
CA PRO A 73 -15.09 6.67 6.41
C PRO A 73 -14.19 7.81 5.92
N THR A 74 -12.92 7.50 5.73
CA THR A 74 -11.90 8.47 5.30
C THR A 74 -11.70 8.54 3.79
N GLY A 75 -12.37 7.68 3.01
CA GLY A 75 -12.19 7.54 1.57
C GLY A 75 -11.40 6.28 1.17
N ARG A 76 -11.13 5.37 2.13
CA ARG A 76 -10.59 4.02 1.87
C ARG A 76 -11.68 3.12 1.33
N PHE A 77 -11.43 2.43 0.22
CA PHE A 77 -12.37 1.52 -0.43
C PHE A 77 -12.42 0.16 0.27
N THR A 78 -12.61 0.16 1.58
CA THR A 78 -12.65 -1.04 2.43
C THR A 78 -13.38 -0.73 3.74
N ASN A 79 -13.71 -1.77 4.51
CA ASN A 79 -14.26 -1.60 5.87
C ASN A 79 -13.23 -1.06 6.87
N GLY A 80 -11.92 -1.16 6.59
CA GLY A 80 -10.87 -0.78 7.52
C GLY A 80 -9.63 -0.24 6.82
N ARG A 81 -8.48 -0.93 7.04
CA ARG A 81 -7.17 -0.57 6.47
C ARG A 81 -7.07 -1.03 5.02
N THR A 82 -6.37 -0.24 4.21
CA THR A 82 -5.85 -0.71 2.92
C THR A 82 -4.63 -1.63 3.14
N MET A 83 -4.26 -2.41 2.12
CA MET A 83 -3.03 -3.20 2.17
C MET A 83 -1.80 -2.32 2.44
N GLN A 84 -1.76 -1.11 1.87
CA GLN A 84 -0.64 -0.18 2.06
C GLN A 84 -0.59 0.36 3.50
N ASP A 85 -1.73 0.60 4.16
CA ASP A 85 -1.78 0.97 5.57
C ASP A 85 -1.12 -0.10 6.45
N ILE A 86 -1.38 -1.38 6.16
CA ILE A 86 -0.86 -2.51 6.93
C ILE A 86 0.64 -2.68 6.71
N ILE A 87 1.12 -2.56 5.47
CA ILE A 87 2.56 -2.59 5.16
C ILE A 87 3.30 -1.47 5.90
N VAL A 88 2.73 -0.27 5.94
CA VAL A 88 3.27 0.88 6.69
C VAL A 88 3.38 0.57 8.18
N GLN A 89 2.35 -0.08 8.77
CA GLN A 89 2.41 -0.54 10.17
C GLN A 89 3.50 -1.61 10.39
N LEU A 90 3.62 -2.59 9.48
CA LEU A 90 4.65 -3.64 9.54
C LEU A 90 6.07 -3.08 9.40
N LEU A 91 6.24 -1.99 8.65
CA LEU A 91 7.50 -1.26 8.55
C LEU A 91 7.82 -0.42 9.80
N GLY A 92 6.91 -0.32 10.78
CA GLY A 92 7.12 0.35 12.05
C GLY A 92 6.68 1.81 12.11
N PHE A 93 5.98 2.33 11.10
CA PHE A 93 5.42 3.67 11.16
C PHE A 93 4.30 3.75 12.23
N GLN A 94 4.28 4.83 12.99
CA GLN A 94 3.28 5.05 14.05
C GLN A 94 1.97 5.63 13.49
N GLU A 95 2.04 6.30 12.34
CA GLU A 95 0.92 6.95 11.68
C GLU A 95 0.79 6.43 10.24
N PHE A 96 -0.43 6.41 9.72
CA PHE A 96 -0.68 6.10 8.31
C PHE A 96 -0.19 7.23 7.41
N ILE A 97 0.29 6.89 6.22
CA ILE A 97 0.74 7.86 5.23
C ILE A 97 -0.44 8.73 4.77
N PRO A 98 -0.35 10.06 4.85
CA PRO A 98 -1.47 10.93 4.50
C PRO A 98 -1.73 10.98 2.99
N PRO A 99 -2.99 11.19 2.54
CA PRO A 99 -3.28 11.42 1.14
C PRO A 99 -2.74 12.77 0.67
N PHE A 100 -2.27 12.84 -0.56
CA PHE A 100 -1.75 14.07 -1.20
C PHE A 100 -2.72 15.26 -1.08
N ALA A 101 -4.03 15.00 -1.18
CA ALA A 101 -5.07 16.02 -1.07
C ALA A 101 -4.99 16.83 0.23
N THR A 102 -4.52 16.25 1.32
CA THR A 102 -4.48 16.89 2.66
C THR A 102 -3.09 16.98 3.26
N SER A 103 -2.09 16.27 2.73
CA SER A 103 -0.72 16.29 3.27
C SER A 103 -0.09 17.68 3.18
N ARG A 104 0.53 18.14 4.27
CA ARG A 104 1.15 19.47 4.39
C ARG A 104 2.33 19.45 5.35
N GLY A 105 3.22 20.42 5.20
CA GLY A 105 4.32 20.63 6.14
C GLY A 105 5.24 19.42 6.30
N GLN A 106 5.74 19.16 7.51
CA GLN A 106 6.76 18.14 7.76
C GLN A 106 6.26 16.69 7.62
N GLU A 107 4.95 16.45 7.62
CA GLU A 107 4.42 15.09 7.45
C GLU A 107 4.79 14.48 6.10
N ILE A 108 4.98 15.30 5.03
CA ILE A 108 5.40 14.84 3.72
C ILE A 108 6.79 14.18 3.72
N LEU A 109 7.62 14.47 4.73
CA LEU A 109 8.94 13.84 4.91
C LEU A 109 8.82 12.36 5.33
N LYS A 110 7.67 11.93 5.82
CA LYS A 110 7.36 10.53 6.13
C LYS A 110 6.73 9.79 4.95
N GLY A 111 6.38 10.51 3.89
CA GLY A 111 5.75 9.99 2.68
C GLY A 111 4.39 10.60 2.37
N VAL A 112 3.90 10.31 1.19
CA VAL A 112 2.59 10.78 0.68
C VAL A 112 1.92 9.68 -0.10
N ASN A 113 0.61 9.52 0.06
CA ASN A 113 -0.21 8.63 -0.74
C ASN A 113 -0.85 9.41 -1.89
N TYR A 114 -0.49 9.08 -3.14
CA TYR A 114 -1.01 9.69 -4.37
C TYR A 114 -2.13 8.88 -5.02
N ALA A 115 -2.43 7.69 -4.52
CA ALA A 115 -3.40 6.78 -5.11
C ALA A 115 -4.78 7.43 -5.26
N SER A 116 -5.50 7.06 -6.30
CA SER A 116 -6.80 7.65 -6.64
C SER A 116 -7.76 6.58 -7.16
N GLY A 117 -8.96 6.53 -6.60
CA GLY A 117 -10.02 5.62 -7.08
C GLY A 117 -10.22 5.72 -8.59
N SER A 118 -10.45 4.59 -9.24
CA SER A 118 -10.60 4.40 -10.69
C SER A 118 -9.37 4.75 -11.57
N ALA A 119 -8.24 5.15 -10.98
CA ALA A 119 -7.02 5.45 -11.74
C ALA A 119 -6.42 4.19 -12.39
N GLY A 120 -5.80 4.37 -13.55
CA GLY A 120 -5.04 3.36 -14.26
C GLY A 120 -3.64 3.83 -14.63
N ILE A 121 -2.87 2.90 -15.20
CA ILE A 121 -1.59 3.16 -15.88
C ILE A 121 -1.83 4.15 -17.02
N LEU A 122 -2.92 3.95 -17.79
CA LEU A 122 -3.33 4.82 -18.88
C LEU A 122 -4.14 6.01 -18.36
N ASN A 123 -4.01 7.14 -19.06
CA ASN A 123 -4.70 8.37 -18.67
C ASN A 123 -6.23 8.31 -18.86
N ASP A 124 -6.72 7.47 -19.75
CA ASP A 124 -8.13 7.34 -20.06
C ASP A 124 -8.84 6.26 -19.21
N SER A 125 -8.11 5.32 -18.59
CA SER A 125 -8.71 4.28 -17.76
C SER A 125 -9.58 4.90 -16.67
N GLY A 126 -10.82 4.38 -16.51
CA GLY A 126 -11.78 4.82 -15.50
C GLY A 126 -12.39 6.21 -15.71
N GLN A 127 -12.15 6.90 -16.86
CA GLN A 127 -12.66 8.26 -17.10
C GLN A 127 -14.19 8.36 -17.11
N HIS A 128 -14.89 7.26 -17.42
CA HIS A 128 -16.36 7.23 -17.41
C HIS A 128 -16.96 7.38 -16.01
N LEU A 129 -16.16 7.13 -14.95
CA LEU A 129 -16.55 7.35 -13.55
C LEU A 129 -16.29 8.79 -13.06
N GLY A 130 -15.79 9.66 -13.91
CA GLY A 130 -15.53 11.07 -13.61
C GLY A 130 -14.05 11.40 -13.40
N VAL A 131 -13.77 12.41 -12.56
CA VAL A 131 -12.41 12.88 -12.30
C VAL A 131 -11.64 11.86 -11.45
N ARG A 132 -10.42 11.54 -11.84
CA ARG A 132 -9.45 10.72 -11.10
C ARG A 132 -8.04 11.24 -11.38
N ILE A 133 -7.09 10.81 -10.56
CA ILE A 133 -5.68 11.18 -10.67
C ILE A 133 -4.96 9.98 -11.27
N SER A 134 -4.79 9.95 -12.62
CA SER A 134 -4.08 8.87 -13.32
C SER A 134 -2.63 8.74 -12.83
N MET A 135 -1.97 7.60 -13.13
CA MET A 135 -0.56 7.40 -12.74
C MET A 135 0.34 8.55 -13.18
N ASN A 136 0.17 9.09 -14.40
CA ASN A 136 0.96 10.23 -14.86
C ASN A 136 0.70 11.51 -14.04
N MET A 137 -0.54 11.74 -13.59
CA MET A 137 -0.87 12.86 -12.70
C MET A 137 -0.31 12.64 -11.29
N GLN A 138 -0.31 11.40 -10.79
CA GLN A 138 0.33 11.05 -9.50
C GLN A 138 1.83 11.34 -9.53
N LEU A 139 2.51 11.03 -10.64
CA LEU A 139 3.92 11.38 -10.85
C LEU A 139 4.14 12.90 -10.84
N SER A 140 3.26 13.67 -11.48
CA SER A 140 3.33 15.15 -11.44
C SER A 140 3.12 15.70 -10.05
N ASN A 141 2.18 15.13 -9.28
CA ASN A 141 1.96 15.49 -7.88
C ASN A 141 3.20 15.15 -7.02
N HIS A 142 3.83 14.02 -7.26
CA HIS A 142 5.07 13.64 -6.57
C HIS A 142 6.19 14.63 -6.87
N GLN A 143 6.34 15.09 -8.12
CA GLN A 143 7.33 16.11 -8.46
C GLN A 143 7.12 17.41 -7.67
N SER A 144 5.87 17.82 -7.43
CA SER A 144 5.57 19.01 -6.61
C SER A 144 5.95 18.79 -5.13
N VAL A 145 5.75 17.58 -4.60
CA VAL A 145 6.18 17.22 -3.24
C VAL A 145 7.69 17.19 -3.14
N ILE A 146 8.40 16.66 -4.13
CA ILE A 146 9.88 16.71 -4.18
C ILE A 146 10.38 18.16 -4.13
N SER A 147 9.79 19.07 -4.90
CA SER A 147 10.15 20.49 -4.85
C SER A 147 10.00 21.06 -3.44
N THR A 148 8.88 20.74 -2.76
CA THR A 148 8.67 21.17 -1.37
C THR A 148 9.69 20.54 -0.40
N ILE A 149 10.04 19.25 -0.57
CA ILE A 149 11.08 18.59 0.24
C ILE A 149 12.44 19.26 0.02
N VAL A 150 12.77 19.62 -1.22
CA VAL A 150 14.01 20.37 -1.56
C VAL A 150 14.02 21.75 -0.92
N GLU A 151 12.90 22.48 -0.94
CA GLU A 151 12.76 23.77 -0.25
C GLU A 151 12.98 23.66 1.26
N MET A 152 12.52 22.55 1.87
CA MET A 152 12.62 22.32 3.33
C MET A 152 14.02 21.87 3.76
N LEU A 153 14.71 21.03 2.99
CA LEU A 153 15.91 20.32 3.40
C LEU A 153 17.16 20.73 2.63
N GLY A 154 17.02 21.44 1.50
CA GLY A 154 18.08 21.62 0.53
C GLY A 154 18.26 20.40 -0.38
N ASN A 155 18.89 20.60 -1.55
CA ASN A 155 19.02 19.57 -2.60
C ASN A 155 19.67 18.28 -2.10
N CYS A 156 20.75 18.40 -1.32
CA CYS A 156 21.53 17.26 -0.88
C CYS A 156 20.77 16.37 0.11
N ALA A 157 20.21 16.95 1.18
CA ALA A 157 19.46 16.19 2.18
C ALA A 157 18.16 15.62 1.59
N ALA A 158 17.51 16.34 0.68
CA ALA A 158 16.34 15.86 -0.06
C ALA A 158 16.69 14.63 -0.91
N SER A 159 17.77 14.67 -1.69
CA SER A 159 18.22 13.52 -2.50
C SER A 159 18.55 12.30 -1.63
N LYS A 160 19.27 12.49 -0.51
CA LYS A 160 19.57 11.43 0.44
C LYS A 160 18.30 10.82 1.04
N LEU A 161 17.32 11.65 1.43
CA LEU A 161 16.05 11.19 1.95
C LEU A 161 15.28 10.36 0.91
N LEU A 162 15.05 10.93 -0.29
CA LEU A 162 14.31 10.29 -1.38
C LEU A 162 14.90 8.95 -1.78
N GLY A 163 16.23 8.84 -1.82
CA GLY A 163 16.93 7.59 -2.12
C GLY A 163 16.79 6.50 -1.04
N LYS A 164 16.38 6.86 0.19
CA LYS A 164 16.15 5.93 1.29
C LYS A 164 14.68 5.58 1.48
N CYS A 165 13.77 6.29 0.81
CA CYS A 165 12.33 6.02 0.85
C CYS A 165 11.96 4.78 0.04
N MET A 166 10.89 4.11 0.47
CA MET A 166 10.25 3.05 -0.32
C MET A 166 9.10 3.60 -1.14
N TYR A 167 8.98 3.12 -2.38
CA TYR A 167 7.97 3.52 -3.36
C TYR A 167 7.11 2.33 -3.72
N ALA A 168 5.87 2.31 -3.23
CA ALA A 168 4.89 1.27 -3.53
C ALA A 168 4.04 1.69 -4.73
N VAL A 169 3.92 0.81 -5.73
CA VAL A 169 3.10 1.04 -6.93
C VAL A 169 2.15 -0.11 -7.11
N GLN A 170 0.85 0.14 -6.88
CA GLN A 170 -0.25 -0.82 -6.99
C GLN A 170 -1.32 -0.27 -7.92
N ILE A 171 -1.17 -0.50 -9.22
CA ILE A 171 -2.04 0.07 -10.26
C ILE A 171 -2.11 -0.84 -11.49
N GLY A 172 -3.22 -0.76 -12.22
CA GLY A 172 -3.41 -1.49 -13.48
C GLY A 172 -4.72 -2.29 -13.54
N SER A 173 -5.36 -2.57 -12.41
CA SER A 173 -6.65 -3.28 -12.38
C SER A 173 -7.72 -2.53 -13.17
N ASN A 174 -7.76 -1.21 -13.07
CA ASN A 174 -8.72 -0.38 -13.80
C ASN A 174 -8.46 -0.33 -15.30
N ASP A 175 -7.23 -0.54 -15.77
CA ASP A 175 -6.94 -0.66 -17.19
C ASP A 175 -7.64 -1.87 -17.82
N TYR A 176 -7.92 -2.91 -17.02
CA TYR A 176 -8.73 -4.04 -17.44
C TYR A 176 -10.22 -3.84 -17.11
N ILE A 177 -10.58 -3.64 -15.85
CA ILE A 177 -11.97 -3.58 -15.38
C ILE A 177 -12.71 -2.37 -15.99
N ASN A 178 -12.07 -1.21 -15.99
CA ASN A 178 -12.63 0.08 -16.37
C ASN A 178 -12.05 0.64 -17.68
N ASN A 179 -11.53 -0.21 -18.55
CA ASN A 179 -11.09 0.10 -19.90
C ASN A 179 -11.26 -1.12 -20.82
N TYR A 180 -10.34 -2.10 -20.80
CA TYR A 180 -10.28 -3.22 -21.76
C TYR A 180 -11.57 -4.05 -21.82
N PHE A 181 -12.18 -4.35 -20.68
CA PHE A 181 -13.43 -5.11 -20.58
C PHE A 181 -14.70 -4.26 -20.62
N LYS A 182 -14.60 -3.00 -21.12
CA LYS A 182 -15.72 -2.10 -21.40
C LYS A 182 -15.70 -1.62 -22.86
N PRO A 183 -15.88 -2.53 -23.83
CA PRO A 183 -15.77 -2.21 -25.26
C PRO A 183 -16.78 -1.17 -25.74
N GLU A 184 -17.89 -1.01 -25.02
CA GLU A 184 -18.90 0.00 -25.30
C GLU A 184 -18.45 1.44 -24.99
N MET A 185 -17.40 1.60 -24.19
CA MET A 185 -16.87 2.90 -23.77
C MET A 185 -15.43 3.15 -24.24
N TYR A 186 -14.66 2.08 -24.48
CA TYR A 186 -13.24 2.15 -24.82
C TYR A 186 -12.89 1.26 -26.00
N ASN A 187 -11.94 1.72 -26.80
CA ASN A 187 -11.51 0.98 -28.01
C ASN A 187 -10.40 -0.05 -27.74
N SER A 188 -9.91 -0.17 -26.53
CA SER A 188 -8.70 -0.95 -26.23
C SER A 188 -8.82 -2.42 -26.64
N SER A 189 -9.95 -3.09 -26.38
CA SER A 189 -10.19 -4.48 -26.78
C SER A 189 -10.48 -4.66 -28.27
N HIS A 190 -10.79 -3.58 -29.00
CA HIS A 190 -10.89 -3.59 -30.46
C HIS A 190 -9.54 -3.41 -31.15
N LEU A 191 -8.59 -2.76 -30.49
CA LEU A 191 -7.25 -2.43 -31.00
C LEU A 191 -6.19 -3.47 -30.64
N PHE A 192 -6.34 -4.13 -29.48
CA PHE A 192 -5.33 -5.02 -28.92
C PHE A 192 -5.92 -6.38 -28.55
N THR A 193 -5.18 -7.45 -28.81
CA THR A 193 -5.41 -8.73 -28.12
C THR A 193 -5.02 -8.60 -26.63
N PRO A 194 -5.45 -9.51 -25.73
CA PRO A 194 -5.03 -9.47 -24.31
C PRO A 194 -3.50 -9.42 -24.14
N GLU A 195 -2.76 -10.19 -24.94
CA GLU A 195 -1.29 -10.23 -24.91
C GLU A 195 -0.66 -8.91 -25.36
N GLN A 196 -1.22 -8.29 -26.41
CA GLN A 196 -0.76 -7.00 -26.91
C GLN A 196 -1.07 -5.88 -25.92
N TYR A 197 -2.25 -5.95 -25.26
CA TYR A 197 -2.65 -4.95 -24.26
C TYR A 197 -1.76 -5.03 -23.03
N ALA A 198 -1.48 -6.23 -22.52
CA ALA A 198 -0.54 -6.44 -21.42
C ALA A 198 0.86 -5.89 -21.77
N ALA A 199 1.35 -6.13 -22.99
CA ALA A 199 2.65 -5.59 -23.43
C ALA A 199 2.64 -4.06 -23.50
N TYR A 200 1.56 -3.47 -24.02
CA TYR A 200 1.39 -2.02 -24.08
C TYR A 200 1.35 -1.39 -22.69
N LEU A 201 0.61 -1.98 -21.75
CA LEU A 201 0.56 -1.51 -20.35
C LEU A 201 1.93 -1.57 -19.70
N ILE A 202 2.67 -2.67 -19.86
CA ILE A 202 4.02 -2.83 -19.27
C ILE A 202 4.99 -1.79 -19.85
N GLU A 203 4.88 -1.45 -21.14
CA GLU A 203 5.70 -0.39 -21.74
C GLU A 203 5.43 0.97 -21.08
N GLN A 204 4.15 1.36 -20.89
CA GLN A 204 3.78 2.59 -20.22
C GLN A 204 4.22 2.59 -18.75
N TYR A 205 3.97 1.49 -18.05
CA TYR A 205 4.36 1.29 -16.66
C TYR A 205 5.88 1.41 -16.47
N SER A 206 6.68 0.78 -17.34
CA SER A 206 8.15 0.88 -17.31
C SER A 206 8.62 2.33 -17.41
N ARG A 207 8.01 3.15 -18.29
CA ARG A 207 8.32 4.59 -18.41
C ARG A 207 8.00 5.35 -17.11
N GLN A 208 6.87 5.02 -16.48
CA GLN A 208 6.43 5.64 -15.24
C GLN A 208 7.35 5.28 -14.07
N ILE A 209 7.78 4.02 -13.96
CA ILE A 209 8.75 3.58 -12.95
C ILE A 209 10.12 4.24 -13.17
N LYS A 210 10.60 4.33 -14.43
CA LYS A 210 11.84 5.04 -14.77
C LYS A 210 11.75 6.54 -14.44
N THR A 211 10.57 7.15 -14.52
CA THR A 211 10.35 8.55 -14.06
C THR A 211 10.57 8.68 -12.55
N LEU A 212 10.04 7.77 -11.74
CA LEU A 212 10.27 7.76 -10.30
C LEU A 212 11.76 7.58 -9.96
N TYR A 213 12.44 6.65 -10.65
CA TYR A 213 13.88 6.46 -10.50
C TYR A 213 14.67 7.75 -10.81
N ASN A 214 14.36 8.42 -11.91
CA ASN A 214 14.98 9.67 -12.30
C ASN A 214 14.71 10.82 -11.30
N ASN A 215 13.60 10.72 -10.55
CA ASN A 215 13.23 11.63 -9.48
C ASN A 215 13.87 11.28 -8.12
N GLY A 216 14.80 10.33 -8.08
CA GLY A 216 15.58 9.98 -6.89
C GLY A 216 15.12 8.72 -6.14
N ALA A 217 14.05 8.06 -6.56
CA ALA A 217 13.60 6.80 -5.96
C ALA A 217 14.61 5.66 -6.16
N ARG A 218 14.83 4.83 -5.11
CA ARG A 218 15.79 3.70 -5.16
C ARG A 218 15.26 2.38 -4.63
N MET A 219 14.10 2.35 -3.97
CA MET A 219 13.48 1.11 -3.47
C MET A 219 12.03 1.04 -3.95
N PHE A 220 11.72 0.04 -4.77
CA PHE A 220 10.45 -0.08 -5.48
C PHE A 220 9.73 -1.39 -5.14
N ALA A 221 8.56 -1.29 -4.52
CA ALA A 221 7.61 -2.38 -4.31
C ALA A 221 6.54 -2.32 -5.41
N LEU A 222 6.65 -3.18 -6.44
CA LEU A 222 5.79 -3.20 -7.62
C LEU A 222 4.77 -4.34 -7.48
N PHE A 223 3.51 -4.00 -7.29
CA PHE A 223 2.45 -4.98 -7.10
C PHE A 223 1.86 -5.43 -8.44
N GLY A 224 1.73 -6.74 -8.60
CA GLY A 224 0.95 -7.33 -9.68
C GLY A 224 -0.55 -7.13 -9.48
N LEU A 225 -1.32 -7.56 -10.46
CA LEU A 225 -2.78 -7.52 -10.42
C LEU A 225 -3.32 -8.76 -9.72
N GLY A 226 -4.36 -8.59 -8.89
CA GLY A 226 -5.11 -9.66 -8.27
C GLY A 226 -6.01 -10.39 -9.27
N ALA A 227 -6.80 -11.35 -8.77
CA ALA A 227 -7.75 -12.11 -9.56
C ALA A 227 -9.02 -11.28 -9.87
N ILE A 228 -8.90 -10.30 -10.77
CA ILE A 228 -9.97 -9.34 -11.12
C ILE A 228 -11.24 -10.00 -11.63
N GLY A 229 -11.13 -11.19 -12.23
CA GLY A 229 -12.29 -11.98 -12.68
C GLY A 229 -13.04 -12.69 -11.56
N CYS A 230 -12.52 -12.67 -10.32
CA CYS A 230 -13.18 -13.25 -9.15
C CYS A 230 -13.99 -12.22 -8.35
N THR A 231 -13.95 -10.94 -8.72
CA THR A 231 -14.74 -9.90 -8.06
C THR A 231 -16.23 -10.14 -8.24
N PRO A 232 -17.07 -9.87 -7.25
CA PRO A 232 -18.53 -10.01 -7.37
C PRO A 232 -19.10 -9.29 -8.59
N ASN A 233 -18.60 -8.09 -8.92
CA ASN A 233 -18.99 -7.36 -10.13
C ASN A 233 -18.64 -8.13 -11.41
N ALA A 234 -17.39 -8.61 -11.55
CA ALA A 234 -16.98 -9.35 -12.75
C ALA A 234 -17.86 -10.58 -12.97
N ILE A 235 -18.15 -11.34 -11.90
CA ILE A 235 -19.01 -12.51 -11.94
C ILE A 235 -20.44 -12.13 -12.40
N ALA A 236 -20.99 -11.06 -11.80
CA ALA A 236 -22.36 -10.60 -12.10
C ALA A 236 -22.50 -10.09 -13.56
N VAL A 237 -21.51 -9.35 -14.06
CA VAL A 237 -21.56 -8.71 -15.39
C VAL A 237 -21.22 -9.69 -16.51
N HIS A 238 -20.19 -10.50 -16.34
CA HIS A 238 -19.65 -11.34 -17.42
C HIS A 238 -20.06 -12.81 -17.35
N GLY A 239 -20.60 -13.27 -16.21
CA GLY A 239 -20.88 -14.68 -15.98
C GLY A 239 -19.63 -15.55 -15.96
N THR A 240 -19.67 -16.70 -15.32
CA THR A 240 -18.51 -17.57 -15.14
C THR A 240 -18.46 -18.78 -16.08
N ASN A 241 -19.55 -19.04 -16.83
CA ASN A 241 -19.69 -20.25 -17.66
C ASN A 241 -19.43 -21.56 -16.88
N GLY A 242 -19.82 -21.60 -15.59
CA GLY A 242 -19.64 -22.75 -14.72
C GLY A 242 -18.31 -22.81 -13.96
N SER A 243 -17.39 -21.88 -14.19
CA SER A 243 -16.14 -21.71 -13.38
C SER A 243 -16.44 -20.96 -12.09
N ALA A 244 -15.47 -20.90 -11.18
CA ALA A 244 -15.58 -20.10 -9.96
C ALA A 244 -15.47 -18.58 -10.24
N CYS A 245 -14.75 -18.21 -11.28
CA CYS A 245 -14.44 -16.82 -11.66
C CYS A 245 -14.58 -16.62 -13.17
N VAL A 246 -14.46 -15.38 -13.63
CA VAL A 246 -14.40 -15.00 -15.05
C VAL A 246 -13.00 -15.21 -15.58
N GLU A 247 -12.71 -16.41 -16.08
CA GLU A 247 -11.35 -16.84 -16.46
C GLU A 247 -10.67 -15.93 -17.48
N LYS A 248 -11.42 -15.40 -18.47
CA LYS A 248 -10.86 -14.47 -19.47
C LYS A 248 -10.24 -13.21 -18.84
N MET A 249 -10.81 -12.73 -17.72
CA MET A 249 -10.29 -11.55 -17.00
C MET A 249 -9.05 -11.91 -16.19
N ASN A 250 -9.08 -13.06 -15.51
CA ASN A 250 -7.92 -13.55 -14.75
C ASN A 250 -6.72 -13.84 -15.67
N THR A 251 -6.98 -14.45 -16.85
CA THR A 251 -5.94 -14.69 -17.85
C THR A 251 -5.33 -13.37 -18.34
N ALA A 252 -6.14 -12.35 -18.60
CA ALA A 252 -5.62 -11.05 -19.01
C ALA A 252 -4.76 -10.37 -17.94
N ALA A 253 -5.17 -10.42 -16.66
CA ALA A 253 -4.36 -9.94 -15.54
C ALA A 253 -3.06 -10.75 -15.38
N GLN A 254 -3.13 -12.05 -15.54
CA GLN A 254 -1.95 -12.93 -15.48
C GLN A 254 -0.93 -12.61 -16.58
N LEU A 255 -1.36 -12.28 -17.80
CA LEU A 255 -0.47 -11.85 -18.89
C LEU A 255 0.31 -10.58 -18.56
N PHE A 256 -0.28 -9.66 -17.78
CA PHE A 256 0.43 -8.49 -17.25
C PHE A 256 1.44 -8.89 -16.18
N ASN A 257 1.04 -9.71 -15.21
CA ASN A 257 1.89 -10.17 -14.12
C ASN A 257 3.11 -10.94 -14.64
N GLU A 258 2.93 -11.81 -15.64
CA GLU A 258 4.03 -12.56 -16.28
C GLU A 258 5.05 -11.67 -16.98
N ARG A 259 4.66 -10.47 -17.42
CA ARG A 259 5.56 -9.48 -18.02
C ARG A 259 6.22 -8.58 -16.98
N LEU A 260 5.62 -8.44 -15.81
CA LEU A 260 6.16 -7.59 -14.74
C LEU A 260 7.42 -8.20 -14.12
N VAL A 261 7.51 -9.53 -14.02
CA VAL A 261 8.71 -10.22 -13.50
C VAL A 261 9.95 -9.95 -14.37
N PRO A 262 9.94 -10.18 -15.70
CA PRO A 262 11.07 -9.80 -16.56
C PRO A 262 11.40 -8.29 -16.54
N LEU A 263 10.39 -7.43 -16.37
CA LEU A 263 10.64 -5.99 -16.20
C LEU A 263 11.42 -5.70 -14.92
N VAL A 264 11.10 -6.38 -13.81
CA VAL A 264 11.86 -6.26 -12.54
C VAL A 264 13.30 -6.70 -12.73
N ASP A 265 13.55 -7.80 -13.47
CA ASP A 265 14.91 -8.26 -13.78
C ASP A 265 15.67 -7.23 -14.63
N GLU A 266 15.03 -6.68 -15.68
CA GLU A 266 15.60 -5.62 -16.51
C GLU A 266 15.98 -4.39 -15.67
N LEU A 267 15.06 -3.92 -14.81
CA LEU A 267 15.27 -2.74 -13.98
C LEU A 267 16.40 -2.96 -12.97
N ASN A 268 16.45 -4.12 -12.30
CA ASN A 268 17.53 -4.47 -11.37
C ASN A 268 18.89 -4.61 -12.07
N SER A 269 18.90 -5.04 -13.34
CA SER A 269 20.14 -5.17 -14.12
C SER A 269 20.64 -3.81 -14.61
N ASN A 270 19.74 -2.92 -15.01
CA ASN A 270 20.08 -1.61 -15.60
C ASN A 270 20.36 -0.52 -14.54
N PHE A 271 19.71 -0.62 -13.36
CA PHE A 271 19.78 0.36 -12.28
C PHE A 271 20.36 -0.28 -11.01
N THR A 272 21.68 -0.49 -11.01
CA THR A 272 22.38 -1.24 -9.95
C THR A 272 22.41 -0.53 -8.60
N ASP A 273 22.10 0.77 -8.57
CA ASP A 273 21.96 1.61 -7.38
C ASP A 273 20.52 1.62 -6.81
N ALA A 274 19.60 0.92 -7.47
CA ALA A 274 18.20 0.79 -7.03
C ALA A 274 17.81 -0.68 -6.83
N LYS A 275 16.71 -0.90 -6.13
CA LYS A 275 16.12 -2.22 -5.84
C LYS A 275 14.66 -2.25 -6.26
N PHE A 276 14.31 -3.22 -7.07
CA PHE A 276 12.94 -3.43 -7.56
C PHE A 276 12.49 -4.83 -7.15
N THR A 277 11.29 -4.91 -6.57
CA THR A 277 10.67 -6.21 -6.24
C THR A 277 9.27 -6.29 -6.82
N TYR A 278 8.92 -7.45 -7.36
CA TYR A 278 7.58 -7.83 -7.75
C TYR A 278 6.88 -8.47 -6.57
N LEU A 279 5.67 -8.01 -6.28
CA LEU A 279 4.82 -8.54 -5.21
C LEU A 279 3.51 -9.04 -5.85
N ASN A 280 3.25 -10.34 -5.71
CA ASN A 280 2.08 -10.99 -6.28
C ASN A 280 0.97 -11.06 -5.24
N PRO A 281 -0.15 -10.31 -5.39
CA PRO A 281 -1.26 -10.40 -4.46
C PRO A 281 -1.89 -11.79 -4.54
N THR A 282 -2.12 -12.41 -3.38
CA THR A 282 -2.77 -13.72 -3.31
C THR A 282 -4.15 -13.67 -3.95
N GLY A 283 -4.43 -14.59 -4.87
CA GLY A 283 -5.74 -14.66 -5.53
C GLY A 283 -6.83 -15.19 -4.61
N ALA A 284 -8.08 -14.83 -4.89
CA ALA A 284 -9.26 -15.32 -4.16
C ALA A 284 -9.39 -16.86 -4.12
N SER A 285 -8.74 -17.58 -5.04
CA SER A 285 -8.67 -19.04 -5.05
C SER A 285 -8.03 -19.66 -3.81
N ALA A 286 -7.15 -18.91 -3.11
CA ALA A 286 -6.52 -19.34 -1.87
C ALA A 286 -7.35 -19.04 -0.62
N ALA A 287 -8.45 -18.31 -0.72
CA ALA A 287 -9.23 -17.79 0.40
C ALA A 287 -9.69 -18.86 1.38
N ASN A 288 -10.24 -19.98 0.88
CA ASN A 288 -10.73 -21.06 1.74
C ASN A 288 -9.63 -21.69 2.60
N SER A 289 -8.38 -21.77 2.08
CA SER A 289 -7.23 -22.30 2.82
C SER A 289 -6.76 -21.35 3.93
N LEU A 290 -7.13 -20.07 3.84
CA LEU A 290 -6.80 -19.02 4.78
C LEU A 290 -7.95 -18.69 5.76
N GLY A 291 -9.04 -19.47 5.73
CA GLY A 291 -10.17 -19.34 6.66
C GLY A 291 -11.31 -18.44 6.17
N PHE A 292 -11.23 -17.89 4.96
CA PHE A 292 -12.33 -17.10 4.38
C PHE A 292 -13.41 -18.04 3.82
N THR A 293 -14.63 -17.89 4.25
CA THR A 293 -15.77 -18.73 3.83
C THR A 293 -16.58 -18.12 2.68
N VAL A 294 -16.42 -16.81 2.43
CA VAL A 294 -17.13 -16.06 1.38
C VAL A 294 -16.11 -15.35 0.48
N ALA A 295 -15.82 -15.97 -0.67
CA ALA A 295 -14.77 -15.49 -1.58
C ALA A 295 -15.31 -14.82 -2.88
N ASN A 296 -16.63 -14.76 -3.08
CA ASN A 296 -17.24 -14.30 -4.34
C ASN A 296 -18.51 -13.45 -4.12
N ALA A 297 -18.71 -12.94 -2.92
CA ALA A 297 -19.83 -12.05 -2.60
C ALA A 297 -19.33 -10.84 -1.80
N SER A 298 -20.05 -9.72 -1.94
CA SER A 298 -19.83 -8.49 -1.18
C SER A 298 -20.32 -8.62 0.25
N CYS A 299 -19.60 -8.06 1.21
CA CYS A 299 -20.06 -7.98 2.60
C CYS A 299 -21.09 -6.85 2.80
N CYS A 300 -21.01 -5.76 2.05
CA CYS A 300 -22.04 -4.72 2.07
C CYS A 300 -23.08 -4.92 0.96
N GLU A 301 -24.24 -4.28 1.13
CA GLU A 301 -25.30 -4.25 0.12
C GLU A 301 -24.89 -3.35 -1.05
N ILE A 302 -25.03 -3.87 -2.29
CA ILE A 302 -24.66 -3.17 -3.52
C ILE A 302 -25.94 -2.71 -4.23
N GLY A 303 -25.96 -1.45 -4.68
CA GLY A 303 -27.05 -0.90 -5.48
C GLY A 303 -27.15 -1.58 -6.85
N SER A 304 -28.35 -1.60 -7.42
CA SER A 304 -28.60 -2.20 -8.74
C SER A 304 -27.68 -1.60 -9.80
N GLY A 305 -26.83 -2.44 -10.41
CA GLY A 305 -25.86 -2.03 -11.43
C GLY A 305 -24.66 -1.22 -10.92
N GLY A 306 -24.48 -1.13 -9.60
CA GLY A 306 -23.35 -0.44 -8.98
C GLY A 306 -22.23 -1.39 -8.55
N ASP A 307 -21.10 -0.80 -8.16
CA ASP A 307 -19.92 -1.50 -7.66
C ASP A 307 -19.68 -1.25 -6.16
N LEU A 308 -20.21 -0.13 -5.65
CA LEU A 308 -19.97 0.36 -4.30
C LEU A 308 -21.14 0.06 -3.36
N CYS A 309 -20.85 0.05 -2.06
CA CYS A 309 -21.87 -0.11 -1.02
C CYS A 309 -22.94 0.99 -1.09
N ILE A 310 -24.18 0.65 -0.84
CA ILE A 310 -25.27 1.63 -0.67
C ILE A 310 -24.98 2.46 0.58
N PRO A 311 -24.98 3.82 0.47
CA PRO A 311 -24.78 4.67 1.62
C PRO A 311 -25.79 4.41 2.75
N GLY A 312 -25.28 4.15 3.95
CA GLY A 312 -26.09 3.90 5.14
C GLY A 312 -26.64 2.48 5.28
N SER A 313 -26.33 1.53 4.33
CA SER A 313 -26.75 0.15 4.46
C SER A 313 -25.98 -0.59 5.55
N GLU A 314 -26.63 -1.60 6.18
CA GLU A 314 -25.97 -2.47 7.15
C GLU A 314 -25.13 -3.53 6.43
N PRO A 315 -23.84 -3.70 6.78
CA PRO A 315 -23.00 -4.73 6.18
C PRO A 315 -23.23 -6.09 6.84
N CYS A 316 -22.56 -7.12 6.31
CA CYS A 316 -22.57 -8.46 6.85
C CYS A 316 -22.10 -8.51 8.33
N GLY A 317 -22.55 -9.50 9.09
CA GLY A 317 -22.28 -9.59 10.54
C GLY A 317 -20.82 -9.93 10.87
N ASP A 318 -20.23 -10.92 10.17
CA ASP A 318 -18.83 -11.31 10.35
C ASP A 318 -18.00 -10.94 9.11
N ARG A 319 -17.42 -9.75 9.15
CA ARG A 319 -16.63 -9.18 8.06
C ARG A 319 -15.29 -9.91 7.82
N SER A 320 -14.79 -10.63 8.82
CA SER A 320 -13.55 -11.39 8.70
C SER A 320 -13.65 -12.62 7.80
N GLN A 321 -14.88 -13.05 7.48
CA GLN A 321 -15.16 -14.19 6.61
C GLN A 321 -15.17 -13.84 5.13
N TYR A 322 -15.15 -12.55 4.77
CA TYR A 322 -15.35 -12.07 3.41
C TYR A 322 -14.03 -11.60 2.78
N VAL A 323 -13.76 -12.08 1.55
CA VAL A 323 -12.66 -11.55 0.73
C VAL A 323 -12.99 -10.14 0.24
N PHE A 324 -14.24 -9.91 -0.19
CA PHE A 324 -14.66 -8.63 -0.75
C PHE A 324 -15.53 -7.84 0.21
N TRP A 325 -15.21 -6.54 0.32
CA TRP A 325 -16.02 -5.57 1.05
C TRP A 325 -17.24 -5.14 0.24
N ASP A 326 -17.02 -4.64 -0.97
CA ASP A 326 -18.03 -4.29 -1.95
C ASP A 326 -17.95 -5.20 -3.19
N ALA A 327 -18.46 -4.79 -4.34
CA ALA A 327 -18.46 -5.63 -5.53
C ALA A 327 -17.09 -5.74 -6.23
N VAL A 328 -16.09 -4.94 -5.82
CA VAL A 328 -14.75 -4.88 -6.45
C VAL A 328 -13.62 -4.92 -5.44
N HIS A 329 -13.77 -4.23 -4.28
CA HIS A 329 -12.69 -3.97 -3.35
C HIS A 329 -12.66 -5.00 -2.21
N THR A 330 -11.45 -5.25 -1.73
CA THR A 330 -11.20 -6.25 -0.69
C THR A 330 -11.48 -5.74 0.73
N SER A 331 -11.83 -6.66 1.63
CA SER A 331 -12.00 -6.38 3.06
C SER A 331 -10.66 -6.09 3.75
N ASP A 332 -10.70 -5.45 4.94
CA ASP A 332 -9.53 -5.27 5.82
C ASP A 332 -8.84 -6.59 6.13
N ALA A 333 -9.62 -7.64 6.42
CA ALA A 333 -9.09 -8.96 6.73
C ALA A 333 -8.31 -9.57 5.54
N TRP A 334 -8.80 -9.42 4.31
CA TRP A 334 -8.09 -9.89 3.12
C TRP A 334 -6.88 -9.00 2.80
N ASN A 335 -6.99 -7.70 2.99
CA ASN A 335 -5.88 -6.76 2.87
C ASN A 335 -4.72 -7.12 3.81
N GLU A 336 -5.03 -7.59 5.03
CA GLU A 336 -4.03 -8.06 6.00
C GLU A 336 -3.26 -9.29 5.50
N VAL A 337 -3.97 -10.28 4.93
CA VAL A 337 -3.32 -11.46 4.34
C VAL A 337 -2.32 -11.04 3.25
N ILE A 338 -2.76 -10.23 2.29
CA ILE A 338 -1.90 -9.82 1.18
C ILE A 338 -0.72 -8.98 1.68
N ALA A 339 -0.95 -8.09 2.66
CA ALA A 339 0.09 -7.23 3.21
C ALA A 339 1.17 -8.03 3.94
N VAL A 340 0.79 -9.01 4.76
CA VAL A 340 1.72 -9.88 5.49
C VAL A 340 2.53 -10.72 4.49
N GLU A 341 1.88 -11.33 3.49
CA GLU A 341 2.58 -12.08 2.46
C GLU A 341 3.57 -11.22 1.64
N ALA A 342 3.19 -10.00 1.28
CA ALA A 342 4.09 -9.06 0.60
C ALA A 342 5.27 -8.65 1.49
N TYR A 343 5.03 -8.52 2.81
CA TYR A 343 6.03 -8.05 3.77
C TYR A 343 7.09 -9.11 4.07
N ASP A 344 6.73 -10.36 4.39
CA ASP A 344 7.67 -11.34 4.93
C ASP A 344 7.72 -12.70 4.21
N SER A 345 6.88 -12.94 3.18
CA SER A 345 6.88 -14.23 2.48
C SER A 345 8.24 -14.55 1.86
N GLU A 346 8.72 -15.77 2.11
CA GLU A 346 9.93 -16.32 1.47
C GLU A 346 9.66 -16.96 0.10
N SER A 347 8.39 -17.09 -0.28
CA SER A 347 7.98 -17.67 -1.56
C SER A 347 8.27 -16.72 -2.71
N LYS A 348 9.08 -17.18 -3.67
CA LYS A 348 9.35 -16.43 -4.91
C LYS A 348 8.14 -16.28 -5.83
N ALA A 349 7.08 -17.05 -5.58
CA ALA A 349 5.80 -16.89 -6.27
C ALA A 349 5.01 -15.69 -5.70
N ILE A 350 5.29 -15.26 -4.47
CA ILE A 350 4.66 -14.13 -3.79
C ILE A 350 5.52 -12.87 -3.90
N ALA A 351 6.82 -12.97 -3.62
CA ALA A 351 7.75 -11.85 -3.59
C ALA A 351 9.05 -12.17 -4.33
N TYR A 352 9.36 -11.44 -5.41
CA TYR A 352 10.51 -11.68 -6.27
C TYR A 352 11.27 -10.40 -6.62
N PRO A 353 12.60 -10.33 -6.47
CA PRO A 353 13.49 -11.37 -5.92
C PRO A 353 13.52 -11.42 -4.38
N PHE A 354 12.90 -10.46 -3.69
CA PHE A 354 12.82 -10.36 -2.24
C PHE A 354 11.50 -9.73 -1.79
N ASN A 355 11.11 -9.94 -0.54
CA ASN A 355 9.95 -9.34 0.08
C ASN A 355 10.24 -7.91 0.59
N VAL A 356 9.20 -7.21 1.08
CA VAL A 356 9.30 -5.80 1.54
C VAL A 356 10.26 -5.67 2.72
N GLN A 357 10.20 -6.59 3.70
CA GLN A 357 11.08 -6.59 4.88
C GLN A 357 12.54 -6.72 4.48
N LYS A 358 12.87 -7.68 3.60
CA LYS A 358 14.23 -7.84 3.10
C LYS A 358 14.70 -6.62 2.32
N MET A 359 13.84 -6.03 1.48
CA MET A 359 14.18 -4.83 0.73
C MET A 359 14.54 -3.67 1.65
N ALA A 360 13.78 -3.47 2.74
CA ALA A 360 14.07 -2.43 3.73
C ALA A 360 15.40 -2.64 4.47
N GLN A 361 15.89 -3.87 4.57
CA GLN A 361 17.15 -4.24 5.24
C GLN A 361 18.37 -4.24 4.30
N LEU A 362 18.15 -4.13 2.98
CA LEU A 362 19.29 -4.11 2.03
C LEU A 362 20.10 -2.82 2.19
N PRO A 363 21.46 -2.93 2.13
CA PRO A 363 22.29 -1.74 2.17
C PRO A 363 21.94 -0.78 1.05
N ASN A 364 21.83 0.49 1.39
CA ASN A 364 21.65 1.57 0.42
C ASN A 364 23.04 2.02 -0.06
N ASN A 365 23.33 1.85 -1.34
CA ASN A 365 24.63 2.30 -1.91
C ASN A 365 24.85 3.81 -1.78
N ASN A 366 23.82 4.59 -1.46
CA ASN A 366 23.90 6.04 -1.24
C ASN A 366 24.52 6.44 0.11
N ASP A 367 24.80 5.49 1.02
CA ASP A 367 25.51 5.81 2.28
C ASP A 367 27.00 6.08 2.06
N ALA A 368 27.59 5.65 0.93
CA ALA A 368 28.98 5.93 0.57
C ALA A 368 29.21 7.35 0.04
N ASP A 369 28.17 8.06 -0.40
CA ASP A 369 28.24 9.44 -0.91
C ASP A 369 28.07 10.51 0.19
N GLY A 370 28.18 10.11 1.47
CA GLY A 370 28.09 11.00 2.63
C GLY A 370 28.99 12.22 2.57
N ASP A 371 30.19 12.06 2.02
CA ASP A 371 31.25 13.09 2.03
C ASP A 371 31.11 14.15 0.92
N ILE A 372 30.39 13.86 -0.17
CA ILE A 372 30.29 14.78 -1.32
C ILE A 372 29.34 15.96 -1.02
N CYS A 373 28.32 15.74 -0.20
CA CYS A 373 27.34 16.78 0.13
C CYS A 373 27.91 17.88 1.07
N GLU A 374 28.82 17.54 1.98
CA GLU A 374 29.41 18.52 2.91
C GLU A 374 30.45 19.45 2.23
N MET A 375 31.07 19.02 1.13
CA MET A 375 32.06 19.83 0.40
C MET A 375 31.45 20.91 -0.49
N GLY A 376 30.15 20.76 -0.90
CA GLY A 376 29.47 21.74 -1.77
C GLY A 376 28.97 23.01 -1.07
N GLU A 377 28.66 22.95 0.22
CA GLU A 377 28.12 24.08 0.98
C GLU A 377 29.24 25.03 1.51
N ASN A 378 30.48 24.56 1.59
CA ASN A 378 31.60 25.35 2.11
C ASN A 378 32.38 26.15 1.03
N SER A 379 32.00 26.10 -0.24
CA SER A 379 32.59 26.89 -1.31
C SER A 379 31.83 28.19 -1.62
N GLY A 380 31.27 28.84 -0.59
CA GLY A 380 30.76 30.20 -0.65
C GLY A 380 31.93 31.15 -0.82
N VAL A 381 32.30 31.42 -2.09
CA VAL A 381 33.26 32.47 -2.45
C VAL A 381 32.73 33.81 -1.98
N THR A 382 33.37 34.39 -0.98
CA THR A 382 33.34 35.82 -0.69
C THR A 382 33.98 36.56 -1.90
N VAL A 383 33.16 37.37 -2.57
CA VAL A 383 33.62 38.50 -3.39
C VAL A 383 32.93 39.75 -2.88
#